data_cf8e62a039723ff6338347c5ab0d1e85
#
_entry.id   cf8e62a039723ff6338347c5ab0d1e85
#
_cell.length_a   1.000
_cell.length_b   1.000
_cell.length_c   1.000
_cell.angle_alpha   90.00
_cell.angle_beta   90.00
_cell.angle_gamma   90.00
#
_symmetry.space_group_name_H-M   'P 1'
#
loop_
_entity.id
_entity.type
_entity.pdbx_description
1 polymer ?
#
loop_
_entity_poly.entity_id
_entity_poly.type
_entity_poly.pdbx_seq_one_letter_code
_entity_poly.pdbx_strand_id
1 'polypeptide(L)'
;VANVVCGFDILGFALNGPNDSLTVELSDEPGVHIINRDGFNLPTIAEKNVSGAALLALLEETPDVKGFTLYSNKQIKPGSGIGSSAASAAGAVVAANHLLGNRFTRQDLVRFAMFGEKVASGVKHADNIAPCIYGGVTLIRAIHPLDIVSIEAPPLHVTVVHPQIEVRTSDARQILKQQVLLKDAIKQWGNIAGLVAGFIKGDYGLIGRSLEDVIIEPVRSILIPGFDEVKRNCKEAGALGGGISGSGPSIFMLSRDEATARAVETVMIAVYEKIGLAYQTHVTTINMEGVKVQPPSPKGG
;
A
#
# COMPACT_ATOMS: atom_id res chain seq x y z
N VAL A 1 -1.48 2.11 0.97
CA VAL A 1 -1.33 3.30 0.12
C VAL A 1 0.11 3.79 0.21
N ALA A 2 0.81 3.82 -0.92
CA ALA A 2 2.16 4.36 -1.04
C ALA A 2 2.16 5.77 -1.64
N ASN A 3 3.31 6.41 -1.56
CA ASN A 3 3.61 7.74 -2.06
C ASN A 3 2.99 8.89 -1.25
N VAL A 4 1.81 8.74 -0.71
CA VAL A 4 1.06 9.74 0.06
C VAL A 4 1.19 11.14 -0.56
N VAL A 5 0.85 11.23 -1.85
CA VAL A 5 0.98 12.40 -2.73
C VAL A 5 2.45 12.80 -2.93
N CYS A 6 3.00 13.69 -2.09
CA CYS A 6 4.35 14.25 -2.25
C CYS A 6 5.50 13.33 -1.78
N GLY A 7 5.21 12.23 -1.10
CA GLY A 7 6.21 11.31 -0.54
C GLY A 7 6.53 10.12 -1.43
N PHE A 8 6.73 10.33 -2.72
CA PHE A 8 7.05 9.28 -3.69
C PHE A 8 8.20 8.39 -3.24
N ASP A 9 7.96 7.06 -3.21
CA ASP A 9 8.88 5.99 -2.79
C ASP A 9 9.33 6.05 -1.31
N ILE A 10 8.84 7.02 -0.50
CA ILE A 10 9.28 7.19 0.90
C ILE A 10 8.15 7.25 1.93
N LEU A 11 6.92 7.60 1.57
CA LEU A 11 5.79 7.63 2.50
C LEU A 11 4.74 6.60 2.14
N GLY A 12 4.21 5.94 3.17
CA GLY A 12 3.07 5.04 3.03
C GLY A 12 2.20 5.01 4.27
N PHE A 13 0.94 4.56 4.11
CA PHE A 13 0.07 4.26 5.23
C PHE A 13 -0.77 3.00 4.97
N ALA A 14 -1.15 2.31 6.05
CA ALA A 14 -2.01 1.14 6.01
C ALA A 14 -3.49 1.52 6.04
N LEU A 15 -4.34 0.71 5.40
CA LEU A 15 -5.81 0.86 5.42
C LEU A 15 -6.47 -0.20 6.30
N ASN A 16 -7.59 0.14 6.94
CA ASN A 16 -8.43 -0.82 7.65
C ASN A 16 -9.32 -1.68 6.73
N GLY A 17 -9.27 -1.47 5.43
CA GLY A 17 -9.97 -2.27 4.41
C GLY A 17 -9.83 -1.64 3.02
N PRO A 18 -10.07 -2.45 1.96
CA PRO A 18 -10.35 -3.88 1.96
C PRO A 18 -9.17 -4.73 2.45
N ASN A 19 -9.43 -5.98 2.90
CA ASN A 19 -8.41 -6.84 3.50
C ASN A 19 -8.30 -8.19 2.76
N ASP A 20 -7.07 -8.64 2.56
CA ASP A 20 -6.78 -10.02 2.17
C ASP A 20 -6.66 -10.90 3.44
N SER A 21 -6.89 -12.19 3.32
CA SER A 21 -6.60 -13.17 4.36
C SER A 21 -5.64 -14.24 3.84
N LEU A 22 -4.65 -14.56 4.67
CA LEU A 22 -3.65 -15.58 4.37
C LEU A 22 -3.58 -16.55 5.55
N THR A 23 -3.43 -17.84 5.25
CA THR A 23 -3.10 -18.83 6.26
C THR A 23 -1.73 -19.43 5.92
N VAL A 24 -0.82 -19.48 6.89
CA VAL A 24 0.50 -20.10 6.74
C VAL A 24 0.59 -21.25 7.72
N GLU A 25 1.05 -22.41 7.25
CA GLU A 25 1.29 -23.61 8.05
C GLU A 25 2.75 -24.05 7.84
N LEU A 26 3.35 -24.69 8.86
CA LEU A 26 4.63 -25.36 8.69
C LEU A 26 4.44 -26.58 7.78
N SER A 27 5.41 -26.85 6.91
CA SER A 27 5.44 -27.99 6.00
C SER A 27 6.61 -28.92 6.30
N ASP A 28 6.38 -30.22 6.23
CA ASP A 28 7.45 -31.24 6.24
C ASP A 28 8.15 -31.35 4.89
N GLU A 29 7.55 -30.84 3.82
CA GLU A 29 8.14 -30.75 2.49
C GLU A 29 8.98 -29.47 2.39
N PRO A 30 10.18 -29.54 1.76
CA PRO A 30 11.03 -28.37 1.59
C PRO A 30 10.40 -27.29 0.71
N GLY A 31 10.66 -26.01 1.05
CA GLY A 31 10.26 -24.87 0.24
C GLY A 31 8.91 -24.28 0.60
N VAL A 32 8.27 -23.59 -0.35
CA VAL A 32 6.99 -22.89 -0.15
C VAL A 32 5.94 -23.42 -1.13
N HIS A 33 4.88 -24.00 -0.59
CA HIS A 33 3.75 -24.55 -1.34
C HIS A 33 2.57 -23.59 -1.28
N ILE A 34 2.05 -23.15 -2.44
CA ILE A 34 1.02 -22.11 -2.53
C ILE A 34 -0.29 -22.70 -3.05
N ILE A 35 -1.37 -22.44 -2.32
CA ILE A 35 -2.72 -22.83 -2.64
C ILE A 35 -3.60 -21.58 -2.70
N ASN A 36 -4.01 -21.17 -3.90
CA ASN A 36 -4.93 -20.07 -4.08
C ASN A 36 -6.36 -20.53 -3.82
N ARG A 37 -7.10 -19.76 -3.00
CA ARG A 37 -8.52 -19.98 -2.68
C ARG A 37 -9.41 -18.87 -3.21
N ASP A 38 -8.85 -18.01 -4.05
CA ASP A 38 -9.52 -16.88 -4.72
C ASP A 38 -9.56 -17.11 -6.24
N GLY A 39 -10.24 -16.22 -6.96
CA GLY A 39 -10.44 -16.31 -8.42
C GLY A 39 -9.40 -15.59 -9.26
N PHE A 40 -8.29 -15.11 -8.69
CA PHE A 40 -7.33 -14.26 -9.43
C PHE A 40 -6.26 -15.03 -10.22
N ASN A 41 -6.20 -16.37 -10.10
CA ASN A 41 -5.25 -17.24 -10.83
C ASN A 41 -3.79 -16.78 -10.70
N LEU A 42 -3.38 -16.37 -9.50
CA LEU A 42 -2.01 -15.95 -9.24
C LEU A 42 -1.03 -17.13 -9.33
N PRO A 43 0.26 -16.87 -9.66
CA PRO A 43 1.27 -17.91 -9.74
C PRO A 43 1.37 -18.72 -8.44
N THR A 44 1.46 -20.06 -8.56
CA THR A 44 1.69 -20.98 -7.42
C THR A 44 3.17 -21.35 -7.27
N ILE A 45 4.02 -20.97 -8.25
CA ILE A 45 5.48 -21.12 -8.15
C ILE A 45 5.97 -20.05 -7.18
N ALA A 46 6.66 -20.47 -6.11
CA ALA A 46 7.05 -19.60 -5.00
C ALA A 46 7.88 -18.37 -5.45
N GLU A 47 8.85 -18.56 -6.33
CA GLU A 47 9.72 -17.51 -6.85
C GLU A 47 8.98 -16.48 -7.74
N LYS A 48 7.80 -16.85 -8.24
CA LYS A 48 6.96 -16.01 -9.09
C LYS A 48 5.75 -15.43 -8.36
N ASN A 49 5.59 -15.79 -7.09
CA ASN A 49 4.50 -15.32 -6.23
C ASN A 49 5.06 -14.35 -5.17
N VAL A 50 4.39 -13.23 -4.94
CA VAL A 50 4.85 -12.19 -4.02
C VAL A 50 4.99 -12.70 -2.57
N SER A 51 4.03 -13.50 -2.09
CA SER A 51 4.09 -14.11 -0.78
C SER A 51 5.12 -15.24 -0.73
N GLY A 52 5.21 -16.02 -1.81
CA GLY A 52 6.18 -17.11 -1.94
C GLY A 52 7.61 -16.61 -1.88
N ALA A 53 7.96 -15.60 -2.67
CA ALA A 53 9.30 -15.01 -2.67
C ALA A 53 9.67 -14.40 -1.31
N ALA A 54 8.71 -13.79 -0.62
CA ALA A 54 8.91 -13.26 0.73
C ALA A 54 9.17 -14.38 1.75
N LEU A 55 8.40 -15.49 1.68
CA LEU A 55 8.60 -16.65 2.55
C LEU A 55 9.91 -17.41 2.24
N LEU A 56 10.32 -17.50 0.97
CA LEU A 56 11.62 -18.08 0.60
C LEU A 56 12.77 -17.29 1.23
N ALA A 57 12.73 -15.96 1.18
CA ALA A 57 13.73 -15.11 1.81
C ALA A 57 13.79 -15.28 3.35
N LEU A 58 12.66 -15.56 4.00
CA LEU A 58 12.59 -15.88 5.41
C LEU A 58 13.16 -17.28 5.69
N LEU A 59 12.86 -18.28 4.83
CA LEU A 59 13.39 -19.66 4.96
C LEU A 59 14.91 -19.70 4.87
N GLU A 60 15.54 -18.87 4.04
CA GLU A 60 17.00 -18.78 3.94
C GLU A 60 17.67 -18.46 5.29
N GLU A 61 16.96 -17.77 6.20
CA GLU A 61 17.42 -17.42 7.54
C GLU A 61 16.90 -18.35 8.65
N THR A 62 16.17 -19.42 8.29
CA THR A 62 15.62 -20.42 9.22
C THR A 62 15.98 -21.85 8.82
N PRO A 63 17.24 -22.27 8.94
CA PRO A 63 17.71 -23.60 8.46
C PRO A 63 17.08 -24.78 9.21
N ASP A 64 16.47 -24.53 10.36
CA ASP A 64 15.72 -25.51 11.16
C ASP A 64 14.28 -25.73 10.67
N VAL A 65 13.80 -24.94 9.70
CA VAL A 65 12.46 -25.02 9.10
C VAL A 65 12.57 -25.61 7.71
N LYS A 66 11.80 -26.67 7.44
CA LYS A 66 11.83 -27.32 6.12
C LYS A 66 11.07 -26.52 5.08
N GLY A 67 9.85 -26.03 5.42
CA GLY A 67 9.02 -25.31 4.48
C GLY A 67 7.75 -24.72 5.08
N PHE A 68 6.99 -24.07 4.21
CA PHE A 68 5.68 -23.51 4.52
C PHE A 68 4.64 -23.91 3.47
N THR A 69 3.39 -24.10 3.92
CA THR A 69 2.21 -24.12 3.04
C THR A 69 1.44 -22.83 3.25
N LEU A 70 1.21 -22.10 2.17
CA LEU A 70 0.48 -20.84 2.13
C LEU A 70 -0.87 -21.01 1.45
N TYR A 71 -1.94 -20.69 2.13
CA TYR A 71 -3.27 -20.54 1.55
C TYR A 71 -3.60 -19.05 1.38
N SER A 72 -3.85 -18.64 0.14
CA SER A 72 -4.18 -17.25 -0.19
C SER A 72 -5.66 -17.09 -0.51
N ASN A 73 -6.30 -16.12 0.13
CA ASN A 73 -7.67 -15.70 -0.16
C ASN A 73 -7.72 -14.18 -0.30
N LYS A 74 -7.56 -13.70 -1.53
CA LYS A 74 -7.47 -12.29 -1.85
C LYS A 74 -8.85 -11.68 -2.11
N GLN A 75 -9.03 -10.48 -1.59
CA GLN A 75 -10.15 -9.60 -1.89
C GLN A 75 -9.69 -8.31 -2.61
N ILE A 76 -8.41 -7.94 -2.42
CA ILE A 76 -7.82 -6.79 -3.07
C ILE A 76 -7.38 -7.19 -4.48
N LYS A 77 -7.99 -6.58 -5.49
CA LYS A 77 -7.64 -6.86 -6.90
C LYS A 77 -6.15 -6.57 -7.15
N PRO A 78 -5.39 -7.53 -7.70
CA PRO A 78 -4.02 -7.28 -8.14
C PRO A 78 -3.96 -6.13 -9.16
N GLY A 79 -2.95 -5.26 -9.06
CA GLY A 79 -2.82 -4.11 -9.96
C GLY A 79 -3.75 -2.93 -9.67
N SER A 80 -4.53 -2.97 -8.58
CA SER A 80 -5.43 -1.87 -8.19
C SER A 80 -4.74 -0.60 -7.73
N GLY A 81 -3.46 -0.66 -7.37
CA GLY A 81 -2.73 0.49 -6.81
C GLY A 81 -2.91 0.70 -5.30
N ILE A 82 -3.75 -0.10 -4.62
CA ILE A 82 -3.96 0.02 -3.16
C ILE A 82 -3.09 -0.93 -2.32
N GLY A 83 -2.01 -1.46 -2.89
CA GLY A 83 -1.02 -2.24 -2.17
C GLY A 83 -1.33 -3.73 -2.03
N SER A 84 -2.05 -4.33 -3.00
CA SER A 84 -2.42 -5.76 -2.97
C SER A 84 -1.21 -6.70 -2.81
N SER A 85 -0.11 -6.49 -3.55
CA SER A 85 1.11 -7.30 -3.44
C SER A 85 1.80 -7.14 -2.08
N ALA A 86 1.92 -5.89 -1.61
CA ALA A 86 2.53 -5.60 -0.32
C ALA A 86 1.75 -6.21 0.85
N ALA A 87 0.41 -6.15 0.81
CA ALA A 87 -0.44 -6.78 1.83
C ALA A 87 -0.22 -8.30 1.88
N SER A 88 -0.12 -8.95 0.70
CA SER A 88 0.13 -10.39 0.62
C SER A 88 1.53 -10.78 1.12
N ALA A 89 2.57 -10.06 0.70
CA ALA A 89 3.94 -10.33 1.14
C ALA A 89 4.11 -10.08 2.65
N ALA A 90 3.58 -8.96 3.16
CA ALA A 90 3.61 -8.62 4.58
C ALA A 90 2.84 -9.64 5.43
N GLY A 91 1.61 -10.00 5.01
CA GLY A 91 0.79 -10.99 5.69
C GLY A 91 1.49 -12.33 5.82
N ALA A 92 2.11 -12.80 4.73
CA ALA A 92 2.82 -14.07 4.70
C ALA A 92 3.99 -14.12 5.70
N VAL A 93 4.88 -13.12 5.70
CA VAL A 93 6.04 -13.10 6.60
C VAL A 93 5.66 -12.86 8.06
N VAL A 94 4.61 -12.07 8.32
CA VAL A 94 4.10 -11.86 9.69
C VAL A 94 3.50 -13.16 10.24
N ALA A 95 2.69 -13.87 9.46
CA ALA A 95 2.11 -15.15 9.85
C ALA A 95 3.20 -16.22 10.09
N ALA A 96 4.18 -16.34 9.18
CA ALA A 96 5.30 -17.25 9.34
C ALA A 96 6.12 -16.91 10.60
N ASN A 97 6.44 -15.65 10.84
CA ASN A 97 7.17 -15.22 12.03
C ASN A 97 6.43 -15.57 13.32
N HIS A 98 5.10 -15.42 13.33
CA HIS A 98 4.27 -15.81 14.47
C HIS A 98 4.36 -17.32 14.75
N LEU A 99 4.29 -18.19 13.71
CA LEU A 99 4.49 -19.63 13.84
C LEU A 99 5.87 -20.00 14.39
N LEU A 100 6.88 -19.20 14.09
CA LEU A 100 8.25 -19.38 14.55
C LEU A 100 8.52 -18.76 15.93
N GLY A 101 7.49 -18.32 16.66
CA GLY A 101 7.63 -17.70 17.98
C GLY A 101 8.18 -16.28 17.94
N ASN A 102 7.94 -15.53 16.86
CA ASN A 102 8.37 -14.15 16.66
C ASN A 102 9.90 -13.95 16.70
N ARG A 103 10.63 -14.77 15.95
CA ARG A 103 12.11 -14.75 15.89
C ARG A 103 12.68 -13.47 15.28
N PHE A 104 11.94 -12.82 14.39
CA PHE A 104 12.41 -11.68 13.60
C PHE A 104 11.77 -10.38 14.04
N THR A 105 12.53 -9.30 13.92
CA THR A 105 12.04 -7.94 14.15
C THR A 105 11.10 -7.47 13.03
N ARG A 106 10.30 -6.43 13.28
CA ARG A 106 9.48 -5.82 12.22
C ARG A 106 10.29 -5.36 11.02
N GLN A 107 11.52 -4.88 11.25
CA GLN A 107 12.43 -4.45 10.19
C GLN A 107 12.91 -5.63 9.33
N ASP A 108 13.19 -6.78 9.94
CA ASP A 108 13.54 -8.01 9.21
C ASP A 108 12.36 -8.47 8.36
N LEU A 109 11.13 -8.42 8.89
CA LEU A 109 9.93 -8.78 8.14
C LEU A 109 9.72 -7.88 6.93
N VAL A 110 9.98 -6.57 7.05
CA VAL A 110 9.96 -5.67 5.88
C VAL A 110 11.02 -6.10 4.86
N ARG A 111 12.24 -6.41 5.31
CA ARG A 111 13.35 -6.87 4.45
C ARG A 111 12.98 -8.13 3.67
N PHE A 112 12.34 -9.13 4.30
CA PHE A 112 11.86 -10.33 3.63
C PHE A 112 10.73 -10.03 2.65
N ALA A 113 9.74 -9.24 3.07
CA ALA A 113 8.59 -8.89 2.21
C ALA A 113 9.00 -8.08 0.96
N MET A 114 10.10 -7.32 1.01
CA MET A 114 10.65 -6.60 -0.16
C MET A 114 11.10 -7.55 -1.30
N PHE A 115 11.36 -8.83 -1.05
CA PHE A 115 11.60 -9.81 -2.11
C PHE A 115 10.32 -10.09 -2.90
N GLY A 116 9.17 -10.11 -2.23
CA GLY A 116 7.87 -10.18 -2.91
C GLY A 116 7.59 -8.95 -3.77
N GLU A 117 7.90 -7.74 -3.27
CA GLU A 117 7.74 -6.51 -4.05
C GLU A 117 8.62 -6.50 -5.31
N LYS A 118 9.84 -7.06 -5.23
CA LYS A 118 10.71 -7.23 -6.40
C LYS A 118 10.06 -8.11 -7.48
N VAL A 119 9.29 -9.13 -7.09
CA VAL A 119 8.55 -9.97 -8.05
C VAL A 119 7.44 -9.17 -8.75
N ALA A 120 6.73 -8.31 -8.01
CA ALA A 120 5.60 -7.53 -8.54
C ALA A 120 6.03 -6.35 -9.41
N SER A 121 7.07 -5.60 -8.99
CA SER A 121 7.45 -4.31 -9.58
C SER A 121 8.84 -4.29 -10.24
N GLY A 122 9.63 -5.34 -10.04
CA GLY A 122 11.03 -5.40 -10.47
C GLY A 122 12.01 -4.70 -9.53
N VAL A 123 11.54 -3.94 -8.55
CA VAL A 123 12.35 -3.16 -7.62
C VAL A 123 11.93 -3.45 -6.17
N LYS A 124 12.87 -3.36 -5.23
CA LYS A 124 12.59 -3.52 -3.80
C LYS A 124 12.14 -2.18 -3.21
N HIS A 125 10.83 -2.00 -3.06
CA HIS A 125 10.22 -0.86 -2.38
C HIS A 125 9.70 -1.26 -1.00
N ALA A 126 9.77 -0.35 -0.04
CA ALA A 126 9.31 -0.59 1.33
C ALA A 126 8.07 0.25 1.72
N ASP A 127 7.74 1.29 0.97
CA ASP A 127 6.71 2.30 1.26
C ASP A 127 5.28 1.75 1.30
N ASN A 128 5.00 0.63 0.62
CA ASN A 128 3.75 -0.13 0.77
C ASN A 128 3.84 -1.20 1.88
N ILE A 129 5.01 -1.84 2.02
CA ILE A 129 5.21 -2.98 2.92
C ILE A 129 5.32 -2.53 4.36
N ALA A 130 6.14 -1.49 4.62
CA ALA A 130 6.37 -1.01 5.97
C ALA A 130 5.07 -0.66 6.71
N PRO A 131 4.13 0.12 6.14
CA PRO A 131 2.89 0.40 6.84
C PRO A 131 2.02 -0.85 7.04
N CYS A 132 2.07 -1.86 6.16
CA CYS A 132 1.37 -3.13 6.40
C CYS A 132 1.88 -3.85 7.65
N ILE A 133 3.18 -3.78 7.94
CA ILE A 133 3.82 -4.47 9.08
C ILE A 133 3.80 -3.61 10.35
N TYR A 134 4.08 -2.32 10.22
CA TYR A 134 4.16 -1.39 11.36
C TYR A 134 2.80 -0.84 11.80
N GLY A 135 1.88 -0.72 10.84
CA GLY A 135 0.67 0.07 10.99
C GLY A 135 0.93 1.58 10.80
N GLY A 136 -0.15 2.36 10.76
CA GLY A 136 -0.10 3.81 10.69
C GLY A 136 0.55 4.36 9.43
N VAL A 137 1.24 5.47 9.60
CA VAL A 137 2.03 6.13 8.56
C VAL A 137 3.50 5.81 8.77
N THR A 138 4.22 5.46 7.70
CA THR A 138 5.65 5.16 7.76
C THR A 138 6.45 5.99 6.76
N LEU A 139 7.63 6.43 7.19
CA LEU A 139 8.63 7.07 6.35
C LEU A 139 9.82 6.12 6.16
N ILE A 140 10.16 5.86 4.92
CA ILE A 140 11.37 5.13 4.53
C ILE A 140 12.48 6.13 4.34
N ARG A 141 13.32 6.31 5.36
CA ARG A 141 14.44 7.26 5.30
C ARG A 141 15.58 6.74 4.42
N ALA A 142 15.81 5.44 4.43
CA ALA A 142 16.83 4.77 3.61
C ALA A 142 16.44 3.31 3.36
N ILE A 143 16.92 2.75 2.25
CA ILE A 143 16.77 1.33 1.89
C ILE A 143 18.02 0.53 2.26
N HIS A 144 19.21 1.15 2.24
CA HIS A 144 20.48 0.50 2.53
C HIS A 144 21.35 1.41 3.43
N PRO A 145 21.50 1.10 4.75
CA PRO A 145 20.69 0.12 5.50
C PRO A 145 19.22 0.55 5.56
N LEU A 146 18.32 -0.44 5.69
CA LEU A 146 16.91 -0.15 5.81
C LEU A 146 16.63 0.67 7.09
N ASP A 147 16.00 1.82 6.92
CA ASP A 147 15.67 2.74 8.01
C ASP A 147 14.24 3.23 7.86
N ILE A 148 13.39 2.82 8.80
CA ILE A 148 11.94 3.05 8.80
C ILE A 148 11.58 3.85 10.04
N VAL A 149 10.87 4.94 9.84
CA VAL A 149 10.35 5.80 10.90
C VAL A 149 8.82 5.71 10.91
N SER A 150 8.26 5.29 12.03
CA SER A 150 6.81 5.38 12.25
C SER A 150 6.42 6.81 12.57
N ILE A 151 5.37 7.31 11.92
CA ILE A 151 4.86 8.65 12.12
C ILE A 151 3.48 8.55 12.78
N GLU A 152 3.33 9.21 13.93
CA GLU A 152 2.02 9.40 14.53
C GLU A 152 1.18 10.32 13.65
N ALA A 153 -0.05 9.89 13.36
CA ALA A 153 -0.98 10.69 12.58
C ALA A 153 -2.30 10.85 13.36
N PRO A 154 -2.98 11.99 13.21
CA PRO A 154 -4.30 12.17 13.80
C PRO A 154 -5.31 11.22 13.13
N PRO A 155 -6.49 10.99 13.73
CA PRO A 155 -7.55 10.25 13.10
C PRO A 155 -7.87 10.82 11.71
N LEU A 156 -7.82 9.96 10.69
CA LEU A 156 -8.08 10.32 9.30
C LEU A 156 -8.96 9.26 8.65
N HIS A 157 -9.98 9.72 7.95
CA HIS A 157 -10.76 8.90 7.04
C HIS A 157 -10.15 8.95 5.65
N VAL A 158 -10.23 7.81 4.96
CA VAL A 158 -9.65 7.62 3.62
C VAL A 158 -10.76 7.17 2.69
N THR A 159 -11.01 7.93 1.65
CA THR A 159 -11.89 7.52 0.56
C THR A 159 -11.02 7.13 -0.63
N VAL A 160 -11.23 5.94 -1.16
CA VAL A 160 -10.50 5.42 -2.33
C VAL A 160 -11.49 5.16 -3.44
N VAL A 161 -11.16 5.56 -4.66
CA VAL A 161 -11.81 5.08 -5.88
C VAL A 161 -10.80 4.30 -6.73
N HIS A 162 -11.21 3.13 -7.18
CA HIS A 162 -10.46 2.27 -8.08
C HIS A 162 -11.18 2.16 -9.42
N PRO A 163 -10.81 2.95 -10.44
CA PRO A 163 -11.31 2.75 -11.81
C PRO A 163 -10.84 1.39 -12.31
N GLN A 164 -11.74 0.66 -12.99
CA GLN A 164 -11.47 -0.71 -13.44
C GLN A 164 -10.64 -0.73 -14.75
N ILE A 165 -9.51 -0.04 -14.72
CA ILE A 165 -8.47 -0.05 -15.74
C ILE A 165 -7.18 -0.66 -15.18
N GLU A 166 -6.27 -1.06 -16.05
CA GLU A 166 -4.95 -1.54 -15.65
C GLU A 166 -3.92 -0.43 -15.89
N VAL A 167 -3.14 -0.11 -14.85
CA VAL A 167 -1.92 0.70 -14.96
C VAL A 167 -0.77 -0.13 -14.40
N ARG A 168 0.12 -0.60 -15.27
CA ARG A 168 1.27 -1.40 -14.85
C ARG A 168 2.27 -0.51 -14.11
N THR A 169 2.80 -1.00 -13.01
CA THR A 169 3.80 -0.28 -12.20
C THR A 169 5.05 0.07 -13.04
N SER A 170 5.46 -0.84 -13.95
CA SER A 170 6.55 -0.59 -14.90
C SER A 170 6.29 0.63 -15.78
N ASP A 171 5.10 0.74 -16.35
CA ASP A 171 4.72 1.81 -17.28
C ASP A 171 4.63 3.15 -16.55
N ALA A 172 3.98 3.13 -15.38
CA ALA A 172 3.89 4.31 -14.50
C ALA A 172 5.27 4.81 -14.02
N ARG A 173 6.30 3.94 -14.03
CA ARG A 173 7.67 4.31 -13.68
C ARG A 173 8.48 4.78 -14.89
N GLN A 174 8.29 4.18 -16.06
CA GLN A 174 9.02 4.53 -17.29
C GLN A 174 8.76 5.96 -17.76
N ILE A 175 7.54 6.49 -17.53
CA ILE A 175 7.20 7.86 -17.94
C ILE A 175 7.82 8.94 -17.04
N LEU A 176 8.43 8.55 -15.90
CA LEU A 176 9.02 9.52 -14.97
C LEU A 176 10.31 10.12 -15.51
N LYS A 177 10.46 11.42 -15.28
CA LYS A 177 11.66 12.16 -15.64
C LYS A 177 12.84 11.71 -14.77
N GLN A 178 14.01 11.52 -15.37
CA GLN A 178 15.25 11.19 -14.66
C GLN A 178 15.87 12.41 -13.94
N GLN A 179 15.44 13.62 -14.29
CA GLN A 179 15.92 14.88 -13.71
C GLN A 179 14.74 15.78 -13.38
N VAL A 180 14.88 16.53 -12.30
CA VAL A 180 13.88 17.50 -11.85
C VAL A 180 14.52 18.88 -11.69
N LEU A 181 13.74 19.93 -11.88
CA LEU A 181 14.20 21.29 -11.65
C LEU A 181 14.36 21.56 -10.15
N LEU A 182 15.44 22.22 -9.75
CA LEU A 182 15.70 22.52 -8.34
C LEU A 182 14.53 23.25 -7.66
N LYS A 183 13.87 24.17 -8.37
CA LYS A 183 12.69 24.88 -7.83
C LYS A 183 11.54 23.94 -7.47
N ASP A 184 11.31 22.89 -8.29
CA ASP A 184 10.25 21.91 -8.06
C ASP A 184 10.65 20.97 -6.92
N ALA A 185 11.93 20.58 -6.85
CA ALA A 185 12.48 19.82 -5.73
C ALA A 185 12.34 20.56 -4.39
N ILE A 186 12.65 21.88 -4.35
CA ILE A 186 12.48 22.69 -3.14
C ILE A 186 11.01 22.72 -2.69
N LYS A 187 10.06 22.90 -3.63
CA LYS A 187 8.63 22.86 -3.31
C LYS A 187 8.21 21.48 -2.78
N GLN A 188 8.68 20.41 -3.42
CA GLN A 188 8.40 19.04 -3.00
C GLN A 188 8.95 18.75 -1.60
N TRP A 189 10.19 19.16 -1.29
CA TRP A 189 10.77 19.00 0.05
C TRP A 189 9.97 19.75 1.10
N GLY A 190 9.50 20.96 0.80
CA GLY A 190 8.61 21.73 1.67
C GLY A 190 7.28 21.00 1.93
N ASN A 191 6.68 20.40 0.89
CA ASN A 191 5.45 19.65 1.01
C ASN A 191 5.65 18.38 1.84
N ILE A 192 6.72 17.60 1.61
CA ILE A 192 7.04 16.40 2.41
C ILE A 192 7.24 16.77 3.87
N ALA A 193 8.10 17.76 4.16
CA ALA A 193 8.36 18.20 5.52
C ALA A 193 7.10 18.75 6.21
N GLY A 194 6.28 19.51 5.48
CA GLY A 194 5.01 20.04 5.95
C GLY A 194 3.99 18.92 6.25
N LEU A 195 3.91 17.90 5.39
CA LEU A 195 3.01 16.76 5.58
C LEU A 195 3.38 15.95 6.85
N VAL A 196 4.67 15.61 7.00
CA VAL A 196 5.17 14.90 8.19
C VAL A 196 4.94 15.73 9.47
N ALA A 197 5.26 17.03 9.45
CA ALA A 197 5.01 17.92 10.58
C ALA A 197 3.50 18.04 10.88
N GLY A 198 2.67 18.08 9.85
CA GLY A 198 1.22 18.13 9.97
C GLY A 198 0.65 16.89 10.64
N PHE A 199 1.14 15.69 10.28
CA PHE A 199 0.75 14.45 10.95
C PHE A 199 1.14 14.49 12.43
N ILE A 200 2.40 14.74 12.76
CA ILE A 200 2.91 14.73 14.14
C ILE A 200 2.18 15.76 15.02
N LYS A 201 1.84 16.93 14.47
CA LYS A 201 1.14 18.00 15.21
C LYS A 201 -0.38 17.84 15.24
N GLY A 202 -0.95 16.93 14.46
CA GLY A 202 -2.40 16.85 14.26
C GLY A 202 -2.98 18.09 13.56
N ASP A 203 -2.15 18.81 12.79
CA ASP A 203 -2.56 20.02 12.08
C ASP A 203 -3.16 19.66 10.71
N TYR A 204 -4.47 19.48 10.67
CA TYR A 204 -5.19 19.15 9.42
C TYR A 204 -5.04 20.23 8.35
N GLY A 205 -4.91 21.50 8.73
CA GLY A 205 -4.66 22.59 7.77
C GLY A 205 -3.29 22.46 7.11
N LEU A 206 -2.26 22.10 7.89
CA LEU A 206 -0.91 21.84 7.35
C LEU A 206 -0.90 20.57 6.49
N ILE A 207 -1.57 19.50 6.93
CA ILE A 207 -1.75 18.27 6.13
C ILE A 207 -2.35 18.63 4.77
N GLY A 208 -3.50 19.33 4.75
CA GLY A 208 -4.21 19.65 3.52
C GLY A 208 -3.42 20.46 2.51
N ARG A 209 -2.68 21.52 2.95
CA ARG A 209 -1.87 22.35 2.04
C ARG A 209 -0.57 21.66 1.61
N SER A 210 -0.15 20.59 2.29
CA SER A 210 1.05 19.82 1.97
C SER A 210 0.77 18.62 1.05
N LEU A 211 -0.49 18.21 0.88
CA LEU A 211 -0.90 17.14 -0.03
C LEU A 211 -0.91 17.63 -1.50
N GLU A 212 0.25 18.05 -1.95
CA GLU A 212 0.50 18.53 -3.31
C GLU A 212 1.82 17.93 -3.83
N ASP A 213 1.78 17.30 -4.99
CA ASP A 213 2.95 16.77 -5.69
C ASP A 213 3.18 17.58 -6.96
N VAL A 214 4.38 18.10 -7.13
CA VAL A 214 4.77 18.90 -8.29
C VAL A 214 5.72 18.21 -9.24
N ILE A 215 6.10 16.96 -8.94
CA ILE A 215 7.12 16.19 -9.68
C ILE A 215 6.50 14.97 -10.37
N ILE A 216 5.85 14.10 -9.59
CA ILE A 216 5.42 12.75 -10.04
C ILE A 216 3.98 12.78 -10.55
N GLU A 217 3.05 13.31 -9.76
CA GLU A 217 1.63 13.33 -10.06
C GLU A 217 1.31 14.03 -11.39
N PRO A 218 1.92 15.20 -11.73
CA PRO A 218 1.66 15.85 -13.02
C PRO A 218 2.01 15.01 -14.24
N VAL A 219 2.91 14.03 -14.08
CA VAL A 219 3.30 13.11 -15.16
C VAL A 219 2.42 11.87 -15.17
N ARG A 220 2.07 11.33 -14.00
CA ARG A 220 1.30 10.09 -13.88
C ARG A 220 -0.20 10.27 -14.03
N SER A 221 -0.76 11.42 -13.69
CA SER A 221 -2.20 11.70 -13.73
C SER A 221 -2.82 11.46 -15.09
N ILE A 222 -2.06 11.64 -16.17
CA ILE A 222 -2.51 11.38 -17.55
C ILE A 222 -2.91 9.92 -17.81
N LEU A 223 -2.42 8.98 -16.99
CA LEU A 223 -2.76 7.56 -17.08
C LEU A 223 -4.10 7.23 -16.43
N ILE A 224 -4.71 8.17 -15.70
CA ILE A 224 -5.91 7.93 -14.91
C ILE A 224 -7.03 8.87 -15.38
N PRO A 225 -8.01 8.37 -16.15
CA PRO A 225 -9.11 9.19 -16.62
C PRO A 225 -9.85 9.85 -15.46
N GLY A 226 -10.15 11.14 -15.58
CA GLY A 226 -10.89 11.91 -14.58
C GLY A 226 -10.08 12.35 -13.35
N PHE A 227 -8.78 12.09 -13.28
CA PHE A 227 -7.95 12.38 -12.10
C PHE A 227 -8.09 13.82 -11.62
N ASP A 228 -7.90 14.82 -12.50
CA ASP A 228 -7.94 16.24 -12.13
C ASP A 228 -9.34 16.67 -11.69
N GLU A 229 -10.39 16.14 -12.31
CA GLU A 229 -11.77 16.41 -11.94
C GLU A 229 -12.07 15.83 -10.54
N VAL A 230 -11.70 14.58 -10.29
CA VAL A 230 -11.80 13.94 -8.97
C VAL A 230 -11.09 14.77 -7.91
N LYS A 231 -9.83 15.12 -8.13
CA LYS A 231 -9.01 15.84 -7.14
C LYS A 231 -9.61 17.20 -6.79
N ARG A 232 -10.02 17.97 -7.79
CA ARG A 232 -10.63 19.28 -7.60
C ARG A 232 -11.97 19.18 -6.87
N ASN A 233 -12.89 18.38 -7.38
CA ASN A 233 -14.25 18.29 -6.85
C ASN A 233 -14.28 17.70 -5.44
N CYS A 234 -13.38 16.75 -5.12
CA CYS A 234 -13.27 16.20 -3.77
C CYS A 234 -12.74 17.25 -2.77
N LYS A 235 -11.82 18.14 -3.17
CA LYS A 235 -11.38 19.26 -2.32
C LYS A 235 -12.52 20.24 -2.06
N GLU A 236 -13.34 20.54 -3.06
CA GLU A 236 -14.55 21.37 -2.92
C GLU A 236 -15.58 20.73 -1.98
N ALA A 237 -15.66 19.38 -1.95
CA ALA A 237 -16.50 18.63 -1.01
C ALA A 237 -15.93 18.53 0.42
N GLY A 238 -14.78 19.15 0.70
CA GLY A 238 -14.18 19.23 2.03
C GLY A 238 -13.03 18.27 2.32
N ALA A 239 -12.59 17.46 1.33
CA ALA A 239 -11.39 16.65 1.51
C ALA A 239 -10.17 17.54 1.84
N LEU A 240 -9.31 17.07 2.73
CA LEU A 240 -8.01 17.71 3.02
C LEU A 240 -7.13 17.73 1.75
N GLY A 241 -7.17 16.66 0.99
CA GLY A 241 -6.41 16.43 -0.22
C GLY A 241 -6.17 14.96 -0.42
N GLY A 242 -5.46 14.63 -1.48
CA GLY A 242 -5.14 13.26 -1.85
C GLY A 242 -4.53 13.21 -3.24
N GLY A 243 -4.38 12.03 -3.78
CA GLY A 243 -3.77 11.81 -5.09
C GLY A 243 -3.72 10.37 -5.49
N ILE A 244 -2.75 10.01 -6.31
CA ILE A 244 -2.58 8.66 -6.82
C ILE A 244 -2.12 7.73 -5.68
N SER A 245 -2.78 6.58 -5.53
CA SER A 245 -2.34 5.52 -4.63
C SER A 245 -1.33 4.62 -5.32
N GLY A 246 -0.10 4.60 -4.83
CA GLY A 246 0.99 3.80 -5.40
C GLY A 246 1.28 4.17 -6.86
N SER A 247 1.18 3.19 -7.76
CA SER A 247 1.31 3.41 -9.22
C SER A 247 0.00 3.86 -9.88
N GLY A 248 -1.10 3.87 -9.15
CA GLY A 248 -2.44 3.96 -9.66
C GLY A 248 -2.97 2.58 -10.10
N PRO A 249 -4.15 2.51 -10.71
CA PRO A 249 -5.03 3.63 -11.08
C PRO A 249 -5.88 4.20 -9.94
N SER A 250 -5.80 3.62 -8.74
CA SER A 250 -6.60 4.12 -7.61
C SER A 250 -6.19 5.53 -7.21
N ILE A 251 -7.20 6.31 -6.84
CA ILE A 251 -7.07 7.65 -6.27
C ILE A 251 -7.59 7.59 -4.83
N PHE A 252 -6.87 8.20 -3.89
CA PHE A 252 -7.33 8.33 -2.52
C PHE A 252 -7.50 9.79 -2.11
N MET A 253 -8.41 10.04 -1.18
CA MET A 253 -8.58 11.34 -0.52
C MET A 253 -8.60 11.16 0.99
N LEU A 254 -8.00 12.08 1.72
CA LEU A 254 -8.02 12.16 3.18
C LEU A 254 -9.10 13.14 3.64
N SER A 255 -9.84 12.78 4.68
CA SER A 255 -10.89 13.59 5.29
C SER A 255 -10.75 13.55 6.82
N ARG A 256 -11.25 14.60 7.50
CA ARG A 256 -11.18 14.72 8.96
C ARG A 256 -12.19 13.80 9.67
N ASP A 257 -13.32 13.54 9.02
CA ASP A 257 -14.45 12.81 9.56
C ASP A 257 -15.15 11.96 8.50
N GLU A 258 -15.99 11.04 8.94
CA GLU A 258 -16.71 10.11 8.06
C GLU A 258 -17.73 10.81 7.16
N ALA A 259 -18.41 11.85 7.66
CA ALA A 259 -19.40 12.56 6.86
C ALA A 259 -18.77 13.20 5.63
N THR A 260 -17.62 13.86 5.81
CA THR A 260 -16.82 14.41 4.70
C THR A 260 -16.30 13.29 3.78
N ALA A 261 -15.84 12.16 4.33
CA ALA A 261 -15.37 11.04 3.52
C ALA A 261 -16.50 10.44 2.64
N ARG A 262 -17.73 10.36 3.15
CA ARG A 262 -18.89 9.92 2.37
C ARG A 262 -19.31 10.94 1.30
N ALA A 263 -19.25 12.23 1.59
CA ALA A 263 -19.48 13.28 0.58
C ALA A 263 -18.44 13.18 -0.55
N VAL A 264 -17.18 12.95 -0.20
CA VAL A 264 -16.09 12.72 -1.16
C VAL A 264 -16.32 11.46 -2.00
N GLU A 265 -16.81 10.37 -1.40
CA GLU A 265 -17.20 9.15 -2.14
C GLU A 265 -18.27 9.45 -3.19
N THR A 266 -19.31 10.19 -2.81
CA THR A 266 -20.39 10.59 -3.74
C THR A 266 -19.84 11.38 -4.93
N VAL A 267 -18.88 12.27 -4.69
CA VAL A 267 -18.23 13.04 -5.76
C VAL A 267 -17.41 12.13 -6.68
N MET A 268 -16.65 11.20 -6.13
CA MET A 268 -15.85 10.23 -6.92
C MET A 268 -16.76 9.38 -7.82
N ILE A 269 -17.87 8.90 -7.26
CA ILE A 269 -18.90 8.13 -7.98
C ILE A 269 -19.43 8.95 -9.17
N ALA A 270 -19.87 10.18 -8.93
CA ALA A 270 -20.43 11.04 -9.96
C ALA A 270 -19.47 11.30 -11.13
N VAL A 271 -18.17 11.46 -10.84
CA VAL A 271 -17.16 11.64 -11.89
C VAL A 271 -17.04 10.38 -12.75
N TYR A 272 -16.95 9.19 -12.16
CA TYR A 272 -16.77 7.96 -12.92
C TYR A 272 -18.06 7.49 -13.63
N GLU A 273 -19.23 7.75 -13.08
CA GLU A 273 -20.51 7.58 -13.78
C GLU A 273 -20.59 8.46 -15.03
N LYS A 274 -20.21 9.74 -14.91
CA LYS A 274 -20.14 10.69 -16.04
C LYS A 274 -19.16 10.23 -17.14
N ILE A 275 -18.03 9.66 -16.76
CA ILE A 275 -17.02 9.11 -17.68
C ILE A 275 -17.51 7.81 -18.33
N GLY A 276 -18.43 7.08 -17.68
CA GLY A 276 -18.88 5.77 -18.13
C GLY A 276 -17.88 4.64 -17.93
N LEU A 277 -16.97 4.79 -16.97
CA LEU A 277 -15.96 3.82 -16.62
C LEU A 277 -16.35 3.06 -15.35
N ALA A 278 -16.27 1.73 -15.36
CA ALA A 278 -16.51 0.93 -14.18
C ALA A 278 -15.50 1.27 -13.07
N TYR A 279 -15.96 1.28 -11.81
CA TYR A 279 -15.16 1.64 -10.65
C TYR A 279 -15.61 0.86 -9.41
N GLN A 280 -14.77 0.90 -8.38
CA GLN A 280 -15.10 0.49 -7.01
C GLN A 280 -14.69 1.60 -6.05
N THR A 281 -15.46 1.82 -4.99
CA THR A 281 -15.14 2.79 -3.94
C THR A 281 -15.00 2.10 -2.59
N HIS A 282 -14.18 2.68 -1.72
CA HIS A 282 -14.01 2.26 -0.34
C HIS A 282 -13.89 3.49 0.54
N VAL A 283 -14.70 3.57 1.60
CA VAL A 283 -14.51 4.53 2.69
C VAL A 283 -13.99 3.75 3.89
N THR A 284 -12.83 4.15 4.40
CA THR A 284 -12.11 3.45 5.46
C THR A 284 -11.32 4.44 6.32
N THR A 285 -10.45 3.96 7.18
CA THR A 285 -9.54 4.75 8.01
C THR A 285 -8.12 4.21 7.89
N ILE A 286 -7.14 4.96 8.42
CA ILE A 286 -5.78 4.46 8.55
C ILE A 286 -5.76 3.34 9.58
N ASN A 287 -5.17 2.19 9.22
CA ASN A 287 -4.96 1.06 10.11
C ASN A 287 -3.69 1.30 10.95
N MET A 288 -3.87 1.54 12.24
CA MET A 288 -2.76 1.86 13.15
C MET A 288 -2.00 0.64 13.67
N GLU A 289 -2.49 -0.58 13.42
CA GLU A 289 -1.92 -1.81 14.00
C GLU A 289 -1.11 -2.63 12.99
N GLY A 290 -1.39 -2.47 11.69
CA GLY A 290 -0.82 -3.29 10.61
C GLY A 290 -1.52 -4.64 10.47
N VAL A 291 -0.76 -5.64 10.00
CA VAL A 291 -1.25 -7.02 9.82
C VAL A 291 -1.65 -7.61 11.16
N LYS A 292 -2.87 -8.17 11.23
CA LYS A 292 -3.40 -8.87 12.40
C LYS A 292 -3.26 -10.38 12.21
N VAL A 293 -2.65 -11.04 13.21
CA VAL A 293 -2.61 -12.51 13.26
C VAL A 293 -3.81 -12.99 14.06
N GLN A 294 -4.54 -13.93 13.51
CA GLN A 294 -5.64 -14.61 14.19
C GLN A 294 -5.28 -16.08 14.36
N PRO A 295 -5.65 -16.71 15.48
CA PRO A 295 -5.51 -18.16 15.62
C PRO A 295 -6.31 -18.85 14.51
N PRO A 296 -5.89 -20.05 14.05
CA PRO A 296 -6.64 -20.79 13.06
C PRO A 296 -8.08 -20.99 13.54
N SER A 297 -9.05 -20.72 12.65
CA SER A 297 -10.45 -21.04 12.94
C SER A 297 -10.52 -22.54 13.28
N PRO A 298 -11.24 -22.95 14.33
CA PRO A 298 -11.44 -24.35 14.61
C PRO A 298 -11.97 -24.99 13.33
N LYS A 299 -11.29 -26.06 12.86
CA LYS A 299 -11.71 -26.82 11.68
C LYS A 299 -13.17 -27.18 11.90
N GLY A 300 -14.06 -26.58 11.11
CA GLY A 300 -15.46 -26.95 11.10
C GLY A 300 -15.51 -28.46 10.80
N GLY A 301 -16.06 -29.20 11.76
CA GLY A 301 -16.31 -30.62 11.64
C GLY A 301 -17.36 -30.94 10.56
#